data_fbbe2864e402e22869034ab55d32dcc0
#
_entry.id   fbbe2864e402e22869034ab55d32dcc0
#
_cell.length_a   1.000
_cell.length_b   1.000
_cell.length_c   1.000
_cell.angle_alpha   90.00
_cell.angle_beta   90.00
_cell.angle_gamma   90.00
#
_symmetry.space_group_name_H-M   'P 1'
#
loop_
_entity.id
_entity.type
_entity.pdbx_description
1 polymer ?
#
loop_
_entity_poly.entity_id
_entity_poly.type
_entity_poly.pdbx_seq_one_letter_code
_entity_poly.pdbx_strand_id
1 'polypeptide(L)'
;MYVSVEWRIIMDDICIIGIAGGTASGKTTIVNKLKDFFGNDVGLISHDCYYKAHDDMPYEERAKLNYDHPSSFDTDLMIKDIMDLKAGKTIYRPVYDFSIHNRVPETVEVQPKKVILIEGILIFENKELRDLMDIKIFVDTDAD
;
A
#
# COMPACT_ATOMS: atom_id res chain seq x y z
N MET A 1 -14.22 -5.02 12.19
CA MET A 1 -13.84 -4.15 11.04
C MET A 1 -14.28 -2.72 11.34
N TYR A 2 -13.38 -1.80 11.14
CA TYR A 2 -13.64 -0.37 11.32
C TYR A 2 -13.51 0.33 9.97
N VAL A 3 -14.48 1.17 9.63
CA VAL A 3 -14.48 1.93 8.37
C VAL A 3 -14.66 3.40 8.69
N SER A 4 -13.73 4.22 8.19
CA SER A 4 -13.83 5.69 8.25
C SER A 4 -13.94 6.23 6.83
N VAL A 5 -14.98 7.03 6.60
CA VAL A 5 -15.25 7.60 5.27
C VAL A 5 -15.20 9.13 5.39
N GLU A 6 -14.36 9.74 4.55
CA GLU A 6 -14.35 11.18 4.38
C GLU A 6 -15.03 11.54 3.08
N TRP A 7 -16.17 12.23 3.17
CA TRP A 7 -16.93 12.61 1.98
C TRP A 7 -16.29 13.82 1.33
N ARG A 8 -15.78 13.61 0.13
CA ARG A 8 -15.38 14.70 -0.76
C ARG A 8 -16.30 14.65 -1.97
N ILE A 9 -16.80 15.80 -2.39
CA ILE A 9 -17.53 15.89 -3.67
C ILE A 9 -16.46 15.87 -4.75
N ILE A 10 -16.17 14.69 -5.29
CA ILE A 10 -15.11 14.51 -6.27
C ILE A 10 -15.72 13.84 -7.48
N MET A 11 -16.03 14.63 -8.49
CA MET A 11 -16.61 14.11 -9.72
C MET A 11 -15.56 13.43 -10.61
N ASP A 12 -14.28 13.86 -10.54
CA ASP A 12 -13.23 13.44 -11.45
C ASP A 12 -11.96 12.94 -10.74
N ASP A 13 -11.94 12.90 -9.41
CA ASP A 13 -10.76 12.51 -8.66
C ASP A 13 -10.73 11.00 -8.38
N ILE A 14 -9.52 10.50 -8.26
CA ILE A 14 -9.29 9.11 -7.89
C ILE A 14 -9.62 8.90 -6.41
N CYS A 15 -10.43 7.90 -6.12
CA CYS A 15 -10.76 7.51 -4.76
C CYS A 15 -9.67 6.57 -4.20
N ILE A 16 -9.10 6.94 -3.08
CA ILE A 16 -8.07 6.15 -2.41
C ILE A 16 -8.69 5.42 -1.21
N ILE A 17 -8.60 4.10 -1.22
CA ILE A 17 -9.10 3.25 -0.13
C ILE A 17 -7.92 2.56 0.54
N GLY A 18 -7.70 2.87 1.82
CA GLY A 18 -6.66 2.21 2.61
C GLY A 18 -7.24 1.03 3.37
N ILE A 19 -6.58 -0.11 3.30
CA ILE A 19 -6.97 -1.34 3.98
C ILE A 19 -5.80 -1.80 4.84
N ALA A 20 -5.92 -1.67 6.14
CA ALA A 20 -4.88 -2.06 7.09
C ALA A 20 -5.31 -3.29 7.88
N GLY A 21 -4.36 -4.08 8.27
CA GLY A 21 -4.57 -5.27 9.09
C GLY A 21 -3.41 -6.22 8.98
N GLY A 22 -3.25 -7.09 9.97
CA GLY A 22 -2.22 -8.11 9.97
C GLY A 22 -2.47 -9.20 8.94
N THR A 23 -1.48 -10.05 8.74
CA THR A 23 -1.54 -11.12 7.73
C THR A 23 -2.66 -12.11 7.96
N ALA A 24 -3.06 -12.34 9.21
CA ALA A 24 -4.12 -13.29 9.58
C ALA A 24 -5.48 -12.62 9.78
N SER A 25 -5.65 -11.36 9.34
CA SER A 25 -6.83 -10.56 9.67
C SER A 25 -8.00 -10.70 8.69
N GLY A 26 -7.83 -11.41 7.58
CA GLY A 26 -8.84 -11.43 6.52
C GLY A 26 -8.74 -10.24 5.55
N LYS A 27 -7.68 -9.46 5.64
CA LYS A 27 -7.42 -8.31 4.76
C LYS A 27 -7.44 -8.72 3.29
N THR A 28 -6.80 -9.83 2.96
CA THR A 28 -6.76 -10.35 1.59
C THR A 28 -8.16 -10.61 1.04
N THR A 29 -9.06 -11.15 1.87
CA THR A 29 -10.45 -11.40 1.47
C THR A 29 -11.16 -10.10 1.09
N ILE A 30 -10.99 -9.05 1.89
CA ILE A 30 -11.60 -7.75 1.63
C ILE A 30 -11.02 -7.12 0.36
N VAL A 31 -9.69 -7.17 0.21
CA VAL A 31 -9.02 -6.67 -0.99
C VAL A 31 -9.56 -7.35 -2.23
N ASN A 32 -9.67 -8.68 -2.21
CA ASN A 32 -10.17 -9.44 -3.35
C ASN A 32 -11.63 -9.11 -3.68
N LYS A 33 -12.48 -8.93 -2.67
CA LYS A 33 -13.88 -8.54 -2.88
C LYS A 33 -13.98 -7.16 -3.53
N LEU A 34 -13.16 -6.21 -3.11
CA LEU A 34 -13.14 -4.88 -3.70
C LEU A 34 -12.60 -4.89 -5.12
N LYS A 35 -11.58 -5.69 -5.39
CA LYS A 35 -11.05 -5.88 -6.75
C LYS A 35 -12.12 -6.47 -7.68
N ASP A 36 -12.85 -7.46 -7.21
CA ASP A 36 -13.93 -8.06 -7.99
C ASP A 36 -15.07 -7.06 -8.25
N PHE A 37 -15.40 -6.26 -7.25
CA PHE A 37 -16.48 -5.27 -7.35
C PHE A 37 -16.15 -4.17 -8.37
N PHE A 38 -14.93 -3.61 -8.30
CA PHE A 38 -14.55 -2.49 -9.17
C PHE A 38 -14.01 -2.93 -10.53
N GLY A 39 -13.58 -4.18 -10.66
CA GLY A 39 -13.12 -4.74 -11.94
C GLY A 39 -11.93 -3.96 -12.52
N ASN A 40 -12.11 -3.45 -13.74
CA ASN A 40 -11.04 -2.73 -14.45
C ASN A 40 -10.81 -1.31 -13.91
N ASP A 41 -11.68 -0.81 -13.04
CA ASP A 41 -11.58 0.55 -12.50
C ASP A 41 -10.68 0.64 -11.26
N VAL A 42 -10.10 -0.47 -10.81
CA VAL A 42 -9.31 -0.51 -9.59
C VAL A 42 -7.85 -0.84 -9.86
N GLY A 43 -6.96 -0.15 -9.16
CA GLY A 43 -5.55 -0.50 -9.04
C GLY A 43 -5.21 -0.84 -7.59
N LEU A 44 -4.18 -1.64 -7.39
CA LEU A 44 -3.73 -2.04 -6.06
C LEU A 44 -2.27 -1.65 -5.84
N ILE A 45 -2.00 -1.03 -4.71
CA ILE A 45 -0.65 -0.74 -4.25
C ILE A 45 -0.47 -1.37 -2.88
N SER A 46 0.50 -2.27 -2.78
CA SER A 46 0.85 -2.92 -1.53
C SER A 46 2.05 -2.22 -0.88
N HIS A 47 1.93 -1.89 0.40
CA HIS A 47 3.03 -1.31 1.17
C HIS A 47 4.26 -2.21 1.19
N ASP A 48 4.04 -3.53 1.12
CA ASP A 48 5.13 -4.51 1.11
C ASP A 48 6.06 -4.39 -0.09
N CYS A 49 5.65 -3.73 -1.17
CA CYS A 49 6.51 -3.44 -2.30
C CYS A 49 7.50 -2.32 -2.01
N TYR A 50 7.27 -1.55 -0.95
CA TYR A 50 8.01 -0.32 -0.63
C TYR A 50 8.99 -0.48 0.52
N TYR A 51 9.46 -1.68 0.80
CA TYR A 51 10.58 -1.84 1.73
C TYR A 51 11.82 -1.13 1.16
N LYS A 52 12.61 -0.53 2.05
CA LYS A 52 13.81 0.20 1.66
C LYS A 52 14.83 -0.75 1.04
N ALA A 53 15.55 -0.25 0.03
CA ALA A 53 16.69 -0.95 -0.53
C ALA A 53 17.85 -0.92 0.46
N HIS A 54 18.61 -2.03 0.53
CA HIS A 54 19.77 -2.18 1.38
C HIS A 54 20.93 -2.78 0.58
N ASP A 55 21.26 -2.13 -0.54
CA ASP A 55 22.33 -2.60 -1.43
C ASP A 55 23.71 -2.55 -0.79
N ASP A 56 23.86 -1.73 0.26
CA ASP A 56 25.08 -1.59 1.05
C ASP A 56 25.26 -2.66 2.13
N MET A 57 24.28 -3.55 2.32
CA MET A 57 24.30 -4.61 3.33
C MET A 57 24.42 -5.98 2.69
N PRO A 58 25.23 -6.90 3.28
CA PRO A 58 25.19 -8.30 2.87
C PRO A 58 23.88 -8.97 3.26
N TYR A 59 23.55 -10.06 2.57
CA TYR A 59 22.30 -10.79 2.77
C TYR A 59 22.03 -11.17 4.24
N GLU A 60 23.07 -11.64 4.93
CA GLU A 60 22.93 -12.08 6.33
C GLU A 60 22.47 -10.94 7.25
N GLU A 61 22.91 -9.72 6.97
CA GLU A 61 22.50 -8.56 7.76
C GLU A 61 21.10 -8.10 7.36
N ARG A 62 20.77 -8.16 6.06
CA ARG A 62 19.40 -7.83 5.61
C ARG A 62 18.38 -8.76 6.22
N ALA A 63 18.69 -10.06 6.31
CA ALA A 63 17.78 -11.05 6.86
C ALA A 63 17.45 -10.82 8.35
N LYS A 64 18.27 -10.04 9.05
CA LYS A 64 18.07 -9.75 10.48
C LYS A 64 17.28 -8.47 10.75
N LEU A 65 16.95 -7.69 9.73
CA LEU A 65 16.21 -6.45 9.90
C LEU A 65 14.79 -6.71 10.38
N ASN A 66 14.26 -5.77 11.16
CA ASN A 66 12.86 -5.83 11.59
C ASN A 66 11.95 -5.23 10.52
N TYR A 67 11.36 -6.08 9.68
CA TYR A 67 10.51 -5.66 8.58
C TYR A 67 9.10 -5.23 9.02
N ASP A 68 8.77 -5.38 10.30
CA ASP A 68 7.48 -4.92 10.85
C ASP A 68 7.57 -3.50 11.44
N HIS A 69 8.75 -2.88 11.41
CA HIS A 69 8.92 -1.53 11.94
C HIS A 69 8.65 -0.49 10.84
N PRO A 70 7.98 0.65 11.16
CA PRO A 70 7.69 1.68 10.16
C PRO A 70 8.92 2.19 9.40
N SER A 71 10.07 2.25 10.05
CA SER A 71 11.31 2.71 9.41
C SER A 71 11.84 1.77 8.33
N SER A 72 11.34 0.55 8.25
CA SER A 72 11.74 -0.41 7.21
C SER A 72 11.14 -0.10 5.85
N PHE A 73 10.09 0.71 5.81
CA PHE A 73 9.37 1.05 4.59
C PHE A 73 9.82 2.40 4.05
N ASP A 74 9.88 2.50 2.71
CA ASP A 74 10.06 3.77 2.01
C ASP A 74 8.69 4.42 1.79
N THR A 75 8.07 4.83 2.88
CA THR A 75 6.73 5.41 2.86
C THR A 75 6.70 6.74 2.11
N ASP A 76 7.78 7.51 2.15
CA ASP A 76 7.87 8.77 1.39
C ASP A 76 7.74 8.52 -0.11
N LEU A 77 8.38 7.47 -0.63
CA LEU A 77 8.23 7.10 -2.04
C LEU A 77 6.79 6.68 -2.35
N MET A 78 6.18 5.90 -1.46
CA MET A 78 4.79 5.49 -1.64
C MET A 78 3.84 6.69 -1.67
N ILE A 79 4.03 7.66 -0.78
CA ILE A 79 3.24 8.91 -0.76
C ILE A 79 3.39 9.65 -2.09
N LYS A 80 4.62 9.79 -2.57
CA LYS A 80 4.89 10.44 -3.86
C LYS A 80 4.16 9.73 -5.00
N ASP A 81 4.24 8.41 -5.04
CA ASP A 81 3.61 7.60 -6.07
C ASP A 81 2.08 7.74 -6.04
N ILE A 82 1.48 7.74 -4.84
CA ILE A 82 0.03 7.92 -4.69
C ILE A 82 -0.39 9.33 -5.13
N MET A 83 0.39 10.34 -4.77
CA MET A 83 0.11 11.71 -5.21
C MET A 83 0.19 11.84 -6.73
N ASP A 84 1.14 11.18 -7.36
CA ASP A 84 1.26 11.16 -8.82
C ASP A 84 0.05 10.46 -9.45
N LEU A 85 -0.40 9.33 -8.90
CA LEU A 85 -1.62 8.67 -9.38
C LEU A 85 -2.84 9.56 -9.23
N LYS A 86 -2.99 10.27 -8.11
CA LYS A 86 -4.09 11.21 -7.91
C LYS A 86 -4.06 12.37 -8.91
N ALA A 87 -2.88 12.73 -9.38
CA ALA A 87 -2.72 13.75 -10.42
C ALA A 87 -2.93 13.20 -11.84
N GLY A 88 -3.29 11.94 -11.97
CA GLY A 88 -3.53 11.30 -13.27
C GLY A 88 -2.26 10.81 -13.95
N LYS A 89 -1.16 10.67 -13.23
CA LYS A 89 0.12 10.23 -13.78
C LYS A 89 0.33 8.75 -13.54
N THR A 90 0.92 8.08 -14.52
CA THR A 90 1.39 6.70 -14.38
C THR A 90 2.62 6.67 -13.48
N ILE A 91 2.70 5.67 -12.62
CA ILE A 91 3.86 5.45 -11.75
C ILE A 91 4.53 4.12 -12.08
N TYR A 92 5.75 3.97 -11.59
CA TYR A 92 6.53 2.73 -11.71
C TYR A 92 6.93 2.32 -10.29
N ARG A 93 6.10 1.49 -9.66
CA ARG A 93 6.34 1.10 -8.29
C ARG A 93 7.52 0.15 -8.17
N PRO A 94 8.22 0.15 -7.03
CA PRO A 94 9.32 -0.78 -6.81
C PRO A 94 8.83 -2.23 -6.69
N VAL A 95 9.74 -3.15 -6.91
CA VAL A 95 9.55 -4.58 -6.67
C VAL A 95 10.53 -5.00 -5.59
N TYR A 96 10.02 -5.64 -4.56
CA TYR A 96 10.82 -6.19 -3.47
C TYR A 96 10.84 -7.71 -3.58
N ASP A 97 12.04 -8.28 -3.59
CA ASP A 97 12.23 -9.73 -3.63
C ASP A 97 12.52 -10.25 -2.22
N PHE A 98 11.54 -10.94 -1.64
CA PHE A 98 11.63 -11.45 -0.28
C PHE A 98 12.64 -12.58 -0.14
N SER A 99 13.00 -13.26 -1.23
CA SER A 99 13.99 -14.33 -1.20
C SER A 99 15.41 -13.81 -0.96
N ILE A 100 15.68 -12.57 -1.35
CA ILE A 100 16.99 -11.93 -1.15
C ILE A 100 16.93 -10.76 -0.16
N HIS A 101 15.77 -10.50 0.45
CA HIS A 101 15.55 -9.40 1.38
C HIS A 101 16.04 -8.06 0.84
N ASN A 102 15.70 -7.76 -0.41
CA ASN A 102 16.11 -6.50 -1.02
C ASN A 102 15.19 -6.11 -2.18
N ARG A 103 15.23 -4.82 -2.50
CA ARG A 103 14.58 -4.28 -3.69
C ARG A 103 15.39 -4.69 -4.93
N VAL A 104 14.68 -5.01 -6.01
CA VAL A 104 15.31 -5.32 -7.30
C VAL A 104 15.19 -4.12 -8.25
N PRO A 105 15.99 -4.06 -9.35
CA PRO A 105 15.93 -2.91 -10.25
C PRO A 105 14.65 -2.83 -11.07
N GLU A 106 13.93 -3.93 -11.23
CA GLU A 106 12.70 -3.98 -11.98
C GLU A 106 11.61 -3.14 -11.29
N THR A 107 10.73 -2.56 -12.08
CA THR A 107 9.56 -1.83 -11.59
C THR A 107 8.30 -2.38 -12.25
N VAL A 108 7.15 -2.05 -11.68
CA VAL A 108 5.85 -2.39 -12.26
C VAL A 108 5.08 -1.11 -12.55
N GLU A 109 4.61 -0.98 -13.78
CA GLU A 109 3.79 0.14 -14.19
C GLU A 109 2.42 0.05 -13.51
N VAL A 110 1.98 1.14 -12.91
CA VAL A 110 0.64 1.29 -12.35
C VAL A 110 0.00 2.51 -12.97
N GLN A 111 -1.11 2.29 -13.66
CA GLN A 111 -1.87 3.35 -14.30
C GLN A 111 -2.83 3.99 -13.30
N PRO A 112 -3.13 5.30 -13.44
CA PRO A 112 -4.20 5.90 -12.65
C PRO A 112 -5.53 5.23 -12.99
N LYS A 113 -6.24 4.81 -11.95
CA LYS A 113 -7.56 4.18 -12.02
C LYS A 113 -8.53 4.98 -11.17
N LYS A 114 -9.82 4.78 -11.38
CA LYS A 114 -10.86 5.49 -10.60
C LYS A 114 -10.76 5.19 -9.10
N VAL A 115 -10.35 3.98 -8.76
CA VAL A 115 -10.16 3.54 -7.38
C VAL A 115 -8.76 2.97 -7.23
N ILE A 116 -8.03 3.41 -6.23
CA ILE A 116 -6.73 2.84 -5.86
C ILE A 116 -6.86 2.27 -4.46
N LEU A 117 -6.63 0.97 -4.34
CA LEU A 117 -6.55 0.29 -3.06
C LEU A 117 -5.12 0.34 -2.56
N ILE A 118 -4.94 0.74 -1.32
CA ILE A 118 -3.65 0.71 -0.63
C ILE A 118 -3.79 -0.28 0.52
N GLU A 119 -2.92 -1.27 0.58
CA GLU A 119 -3.01 -2.26 1.64
C GLU A 119 -1.66 -2.45 2.34
N GLY A 120 -1.70 -2.77 3.62
CA GLY A 120 -0.52 -3.04 4.40
C GLY A 120 -0.80 -3.06 5.89
N ILE A 121 0.18 -3.57 6.65
CA ILE A 121 0.04 -3.70 8.11
C ILE A 121 0.19 -2.36 8.83
N LEU A 122 0.97 -1.42 8.27
CA LEU A 122 1.34 -0.16 8.93
C LEU A 122 0.92 1.09 8.14
N ILE A 123 0.00 0.96 7.18
CA ILE A 123 -0.34 2.09 6.30
C ILE A 123 -1.04 3.24 7.02
N PHE A 124 -1.59 3.01 8.21
CA PHE A 124 -2.24 4.07 9.00
C PHE A 124 -1.29 4.74 9.99
N GLU A 125 -0.05 4.27 10.09
CA GLU A 125 0.95 4.82 11.00
C GLU A 125 1.39 6.23 10.59
N ASN A 126 1.54 6.50 9.30
CA ASN A 126 2.02 7.76 8.77
C ASN A 126 0.85 8.70 8.49
N LYS A 127 0.86 9.88 9.10
CA LYS A 127 -0.22 10.86 8.96
C LYS A 127 -0.40 11.34 7.51
N GLU A 128 0.71 11.63 6.80
CA GLU A 128 0.62 12.08 5.41
C GLU A 128 -0.01 11.03 4.52
N LEU A 129 0.34 9.76 4.72
CA LEU A 129 -0.26 8.67 3.97
C LEU A 129 -1.74 8.52 4.32
N ARG A 130 -2.11 8.58 5.62
CA ARG A 130 -3.52 8.53 6.04
C ARG A 130 -4.35 9.65 5.41
N ASP A 131 -3.80 10.85 5.35
CA ASP A 131 -4.51 12.02 4.83
C ASP A 131 -4.80 11.92 3.33
N LEU A 132 -4.11 11.06 2.61
CA LEU A 132 -4.38 10.79 1.19
C LEU A 132 -5.56 9.83 0.99
N MET A 133 -5.97 9.13 2.02
CA MET A 133 -7.01 8.11 1.93
C MET A 133 -8.40 8.73 2.11
N ASP A 134 -9.29 8.43 1.17
CA ASP A 134 -10.69 8.86 1.25
C ASP A 134 -11.51 7.92 2.11
N ILE A 135 -11.18 6.63 2.07
CA ILE A 135 -11.82 5.59 2.88
C ILE A 135 -10.74 4.79 3.57
N LYS A 136 -10.91 4.55 4.87
CA LYS A 136 -9.98 3.76 5.67
C LYS A 136 -10.70 2.57 6.25
N ILE A 137 -10.20 1.37 5.96
CA ILE A 137 -10.74 0.12 6.46
C ILE A 137 -9.68 -0.54 7.32
N PHE A 138 -9.98 -0.73 8.59
CA PHE A 138 -9.13 -1.50 9.50
C PHE A 138 -9.77 -2.87 9.70
N VAL A 139 -9.03 -3.92 9.32
CA VAL A 139 -9.50 -5.29 9.46
C VAL A 139 -8.90 -5.85 10.75
N ASP A 140 -9.75 -5.90 11.77
CA ASP A 140 -9.38 -6.42 13.07
C ASP A 140 -9.79 -7.89 13.12
N THR A 141 -8.84 -8.79 13.31
CA THR A 141 -9.16 -10.13 13.69
C THR A 141 -9.33 -10.14 15.18
N ASP A 142 -10.57 -10.21 15.56
CA ASP A 142 -10.86 -10.50 16.95
C ASP A 142 -10.11 -11.79 17.35
N ALA A 143 -9.33 -11.71 18.40
CA ALA A 143 -8.50 -12.82 18.84
C ALA A 143 -9.29 -13.92 19.54
N ASP A 144 -10.56 -13.98 19.34
CA ASP A 144 -11.44 -15.01 19.92
C ASP A 144 -11.18 -16.39 19.33
#